data_61bbbc7edcbb4662766b7e44a74684b8
#
_entry.id   61bbbc7edcbb4662766b7e44a74684b8
#
_cell.length_a   1.000
_cell.length_b   1.000
_cell.length_c   1.000
_cell.angle_alpha   90.00
_cell.angle_beta   90.00
_cell.angle_gamma   90.00
#
_symmetry.space_group_name_H-M   'P 1'
#
loop_
_entity.id
_entity.type
_entity.pdbx_description
1 polymer ?
#
loop_
_entity_poly.entity_id
_entity_poly.type
_entity_poly.pdbx_seq_one_letter_code
_entity_poly.pdbx_strand_id
1 'polypeptide(L)'
;QSQYDRSLADLNSAIAQMAQTDAQLDDKSIIAPFGGTIGIFRVKVGDYIQPGTPITNLQDLSELEIDFSVPDRYYPSLRPGLKIAVRVAAFPEKIFEATLSALDSTVDSGTRNLMLRATLKESDGILPGMFARLVIDLDQPMRVVTVPETAVSYSLHGDTVYVLSQSKGQTTVQPRVVKTGATRDGQTAILEGLLSNEWVATAGQNKLYRGARVTIDDNVKL
;
A
#
# COMPACT_ATOMS: atom_id res chain seq x y z
N GLN A 1 34.84 66.09 -14.96
CA GLN A 1 34.73 64.59 -14.97
C GLN A 1 34.54 64.01 -13.54
N SER A 2 35.41 64.44 -12.60
CA SER A 2 35.33 63.94 -11.19
C SER A 2 34.03 64.31 -10.44
N GLN A 3 33.38 65.40 -10.80
CA GLN A 3 32.13 65.84 -10.19
C GLN A 3 30.93 65.06 -10.75
N TYR A 4 30.95 64.69 -12.03
CA TYR A 4 29.97 63.85 -12.68
C TYR A 4 30.05 62.44 -12.12
N ASP A 5 31.26 61.88 -11.98
CA ASP A 5 31.49 60.53 -11.42
C ASP A 5 31.02 60.45 -9.99
N ARG A 6 31.24 61.54 -9.18
CA ARG A 6 30.69 61.60 -7.82
C ARG A 6 29.15 61.58 -7.80
N SER A 7 28.52 62.39 -8.62
CA SER A 7 27.05 62.45 -8.67
C SER A 7 26.46 61.15 -9.14
N LEU A 8 27.13 60.43 -10.02
CA LEU A 8 26.72 59.12 -10.46
C LEU A 8 26.84 58.06 -9.34
N ALA A 9 27.92 58.11 -8.56
CA ALA A 9 28.12 57.23 -7.40
C ALA A 9 27.08 57.52 -6.29
N ASP A 10 26.78 58.78 -6.02
CA ASP A 10 25.74 59.16 -5.05
C ASP A 10 24.35 58.70 -5.49
N LEU A 11 24.03 58.84 -6.80
CA LEU A 11 22.76 58.32 -7.34
C LEU A 11 22.65 56.82 -7.19
N ASN A 12 23.70 56.09 -7.57
CA ASN A 12 23.71 54.62 -7.43
C ASN A 12 23.56 54.17 -5.97
N SER A 13 24.21 54.90 -5.03
CA SER A 13 24.09 54.65 -3.60
C SER A 13 22.66 54.90 -3.11
N ALA A 14 22.02 55.97 -3.56
CA ALA A 14 20.63 56.29 -3.19
C ALA A 14 19.65 55.24 -3.74
N ILE A 15 19.85 54.77 -4.97
CA ILE A 15 19.04 53.69 -5.58
C ILE A 15 19.20 52.40 -4.81
N ALA A 16 20.43 52.04 -4.42
CA ALA A 16 20.67 50.83 -3.61
C ALA A 16 20.01 50.90 -2.23
N GLN A 17 20.04 52.09 -1.59
CA GLN A 17 19.41 52.34 -0.31
C GLN A 17 17.88 52.26 -0.40
N MET A 18 17.29 52.75 -1.46
CA MET A 18 15.87 52.70 -1.74
C MET A 18 15.44 51.24 -1.96
N ALA A 19 16.16 50.45 -2.77
CA ALA A 19 15.91 49.03 -2.98
C ALA A 19 16.00 48.22 -1.68
N GLN A 20 16.95 48.54 -0.79
CA GLN A 20 17.08 47.92 0.52
C GLN A 20 15.87 48.24 1.41
N THR A 21 15.37 49.46 1.38
CA THR A 21 14.20 49.87 2.18
C THR A 21 12.93 49.21 1.66
N ASP A 22 12.77 49.12 0.34
CA ASP A 22 11.64 48.43 -0.29
C ASP A 22 11.62 46.95 0.08
N ALA A 23 12.75 46.25 0.04
CA ALA A 23 12.86 44.88 0.48
C ALA A 23 12.47 44.70 1.97
N GLN A 24 12.85 45.67 2.84
CA GLN A 24 12.43 45.66 4.24
C GLN A 24 10.93 45.90 4.44
N LEU A 25 10.28 46.64 3.55
CA LEU A 25 8.84 46.84 3.55
C LEU A 25 8.12 45.56 3.09
N ASP A 26 8.62 44.90 2.07
CA ASP A 26 8.08 43.64 1.58
C ASP A 26 8.13 42.56 2.67
N ASP A 27 9.19 42.50 3.46
CA ASP A 27 9.32 41.59 4.61
C ASP A 27 8.28 41.84 5.72
N LYS A 28 7.60 42.99 5.75
CA LYS A 28 6.51 43.27 6.69
C LYS A 28 5.17 42.64 6.27
N SER A 29 5.06 42.20 5.02
CA SER A 29 3.86 41.58 4.48
C SER A 29 4.12 40.10 4.25
N ILE A 30 3.59 39.24 5.15
CA ILE A 30 3.74 37.80 5.02
C ILE A 30 2.63 37.27 4.15
N ILE A 31 3.00 36.81 2.95
CA ILE A 31 2.07 36.28 1.93
C ILE A 31 2.20 34.75 1.88
N ALA A 32 1.05 34.06 1.69
CA ALA A 32 1.04 32.63 1.46
C ALA A 32 1.78 32.29 0.14
N PRO A 33 2.79 31.42 0.16
CA PRO A 33 3.58 31.08 -1.04
C PRO A 33 2.82 30.18 -2.01
N PHE A 34 1.75 29.51 -1.56
CA PHE A 34 0.89 28.63 -2.36
C PHE A 34 -0.52 28.61 -1.80
N GLY A 35 -1.48 28.09 -2.59
CA GLY A 35 -2.87 27.87 -2.14
C GLY A 35 -2.97 26.68 -1.21
N GLY A 36 -3.76 26.79 -0.15
CA GLY A 36 -3.91 25.69 0.80
C GLY A 36 -4.77 26.03 2.00
N THR A 37 -4.77 25.16 2.99
CA THR A 37 -5.50 25.32 4.25
C THR A 37 -4.57 25.83 5.32
N ILE A 38 -4.97 26.97 5.92
CA ILE A 38 -4.24 27.57 7.04
C ILE A 38 -4.65 26.92 8.35
N GLY A 39 -3.66 26.54 9.16
CA GLY A 39 -3.87 26.02 10.50
C GLY A 39 -4.20 27.10 11.52
N ILE A 40 -4.07 26.74 12.80
CA ILE A 40 -4.32 27.67 13.91
C ILE A 40 -3.19 28.68 14.03
N PHE A 41 -3.52 29.97 14.15
CA PHE A 41 -2.56 31.01 14.41
C PHE A 41 -1.97 30.86 15.80
N ARG A 42 -0.64 30.90 15.90
CA ARG A 42 0.12 30.80 17.16
C ARG A 42 0.43 32.16 17.78
N VAL A 43 0.19 33.22 17.03
CA VAL A 43 0.43 34.61 17.46
C VAL A 43 -0.84 35.42 17.34
N LYS A 44 -0.95 36.48 18.13
CA LYS A 44 -2.09 37.40 18.16
C LYS A 44 -1.65 38.80 17.79
N VAL A 45 -2.60 39.62 17.39
CA VAL A 45 -2.35 41.04 17.17
C VAL A 45 -1.87 41.70 18.44
N GLY A 46 -0.73 42.36 18.39
CA GLY A 46 -0.06 42.99 19.54
C GLY A 46 1.13 42.18 20.07
N ASP A 47 1.30 40.92 19.66
CA ASP A 47 2.46 40.13 20.07
C ASP A 47 3.74 40.66 19.37
N TYR A 48 4.81 40.68 20.17
CA TYR A 48 6.15 40.93 19.61
C TYR A 48 6.72 39.65 19.04
N ILE A 49 7.01 39.65 17.73
CA ILE A 49 7.58 38.51 17.03
C ILE A 49 8.99 38.83 16.52
N GLN A 50 9.84 37.80 16.49
CA GLN A 50 11.20 37.88 15.94
C GLN A 50 11.26 37.14 14.58
N PRO A 51 12.23 37.45 13.73
CA PRO A 51 12.49 36.68 12.52
C PRO A 51 12.63 35.16 12.86
N GLY A 52 11.92 34.31 12.11
CA GLY A 52 11.86 32.87 12.38
C GLY A 52 10.78 32.41 13.34
N THR A 53 10.00 33.33 13.93
CA THR A 53 8.85 32.94 14.79
C THR A 53 7.74 32.31 13.92
N PRO A 54 7.33 31.05 14.19
CA PRO A 54 6.26 30.42 13.42
C PRO A 54 4.90 31.06 13.75
N ILE A 55 4.22 31.55 12.74
CA ILE A 55 2.92 32.23 12.85
C ILE A 55 1.77 31.23 12.72
N THR A 56 1.80 30.43 11.68
CA THR A 56 0.82 29.37 11.39
C THR A 56 1.45 28.33 10.47
N ASN A 57 0.75 27.22 10.26
CA ASN A 57 1.10 26.23 9.23
C ASN A 57 0.17 26.43 8.02
N LEU A 58 0.72 26.38 6.83
CA LEU A 58 -0.02 26.29 5.57
C LEU A 58 0.20 24.90 4.99
N GLN A 59 -0.88 24.23 4.63
CA GLN A 59 -0.83 22.87 4.10
C GLN A 59 -1.60 22.79 2.77
N ASP A 60 -0.97 22.22 1.76
CA ASP A 60 -1.67 21.78 0.57
C ASP A 60 -2.26 20.39 0.81
N LEU A 61 -3.58 20.31 0.76
CA LEU A 61 -4.34 19.07 0.94
C LEU A 61 -4.87 18.51 -0.38
N SER A 62 -4.48 19.10 -1.51
CA SER A 62 -4.96 18.69 -2.83
C SER A 62 -4.46 17.30 -3.23
N GLU A 63 -3.25 16.95 -2.80
CA GLU A 63 -2.63 15.66 -3.07
C GLU A 63 -1.93 15.17 -1.82
N LEU A 64 -2.42 14.10 -1.24
CA LEU A 64 -1.83 13.50 -0.06
C LEU A 64 -0.99 12.28 -0.43
N GLU A 65 0.20 12.23 0.16
CA GLU A 65 1.14 11.13 0.01
C GLU A 65 1.24 10.32 1.29
N ILE A 66 1.52 9.04 1.15
CA ILE A 66 1.74 8.12 2.26
C ILE A 66 3.12 7.51 2.10
N ASP A 67 3.99 7.79 3.06
CA ASP A 67 5.30 7.16 3.14
C ASP A 67 5.22 5.93 4.04
N PHE A 68 5.73 4.80 3.57
CA PHE A 68 5.72 3.55 4.32
C PHE A 68 6.90 2.68 3.93
N SER A 69 7.25 1.74 4.78
CA SER A 69 8.39 0.86 4.55
C SER A 69 7.95 -0.59 4.37
N VAL A 70 8.65 -1.31 3.49
CA VAL A 70 8.40 -2.72 3.17
C VAL A 70 9.73 -3.48 3.18
N PRO A 71 9.79 -4.72 3.70
CA PRO A 71 10.99 -5.55 3.62
C PRO A 71 11.51 -5.74 2.19
N ASP A 72 12.82 -5.69 2.02
CA ASP A 72 13.53 -5.75 0.74
C ASP A 72 13.19 -6.98 -0.12
N ARG A 73 12.85 -8.10 0.52
CA ARG A 73 12.42 -9.34 -0.17
C ARG A 73 11.23 -9.15 -1.11
N TYR A 74 10.41 -8.13 -0.90
CA TYR A 74 9.24 -7.84 -1.74
C TYR A 74 9.58 -6.95 -2.94
N TYR A 75 10.80 -6.39 -2.99
CA TYR A 75 11.25 -5.50 -4.07
C TYR A 75 10.98 -6.04 -5.48
N PRO A 76 11.21 -7.35 -5.79
CA PRO A 76 10.96 -7.87 -7.14
C PRO A 76 9.50 -7.79 -7.59
N SER A 77 8.56 -7.72 -6.65
CA SER A 77 7.12 -7.63 -6.91
C SER A 77 6.58 -6.21 -6.92
N LEU A 78 7.40 -5.22 -6.49
CA LEU A 78 6.97 -3.83 -6.43
C LEU A 78 7.18 -3.14 -7.78
N ARG A 79 6.16 -2.40 -8.22
CA ARG A 79 6.22 -1.58 -9.43
C ARG A 79 5.42 -0.30 -9.21
N PRO A 80 5.88 0.85 -9.70
CA PRO A 80 5.05 2.05 -9.76
C PRO A 80 3.72 1.73 -10.46
N GLY A 81 2.63 2.32 -9.96
CA GLY A 81 1.29 2.06 -10.46
C GLY A 81 0.52 0.95 -9.74
N LEU A 82 1.15 0.21 -8.79
CA LEU A 82 0.44 -0.74 -7.95
C LEU A 82 -0.64 -0.06 -7.12
N LYS A 83 -1.82 -0.67 -7.07
CA LYS A 83 -2.94 -0.22 -6.26
C LYS A 83 -2.78 -0.67 -4.83
N ILE A 84 -3.08 0.23 -3.92
CA ILE A 84 -2.94 0.05 -2.48
C ILE A 84 -4.28 0.41 -1.83
N ALA A 85 -4.85 -0.52 -1.07
CA ALA A 85 -6.00 -0.23 -0.26
C ALA A 85 -5.55 0.40 1.06
N VAL A 86 -6.12 1.56 1.38
CA VAL A 86 -5.75 2.36 2.55
C VAL A 86 -6.94 2.45 3.49
N ARG A 87 -6.73 2.13 4.75
CA ARG A 87 -7.71 2.30 5.83
C ARG A 87 -7.17 3.26 6.85
N VAL A 88 -7.94 4.30 7.15
CA VAL A 88 -7.61 5.31 8.15
C VAL A 88 -8.53 5.13 9.34
N ALA A 89 -7.99 5.16 10.55
CA ALA A 89 -8.77 4.91 11.76
C ALA A 89 -9.93 5.91 11.97
N ALA A 90 -9.79 7.12 11.44
CA ALA A 90 -10.85 8.14 11.49
C ALA A 90 -12.06 7.79 10.59
N PHE A 91 -11.91 6.90 9.63
CA PHE A 91 -12.95 6.50 8.66
C PHE A 91 -12.98 4.96 8.53
N PRO A 92 -13.43 4.23 9.56
CA PRO A 92 -13.31 2.76 9.62
C PRO A 92 -14.06 2.02 8.51
N GLU A 93 -15.18 2.61 8.04
CA GLU A 93 -16.02 2.02 6.99
C GLU A 93 -15.55 2.38 5.57
N LYS A 94 -14.65 3.36 5.42
CA LYS A 94 -14.18 3.83 4.11
C LYS A 94 -12.83 3.21 3.78
N ILE A 95 -12.74 2.63 2.58
CA ILE A 95 -11.46 2.20 2.02
C ILE A 95 -11.08 3.22 0.96
N PHE A 96 -9.92 3.84 1.14
CA PHE A 96 -9.34 4.76 0.17
C PHE A 96 -8.42 3.99 -0.78
N GLU A 97 -8.33 4.44 -2.01
CA GLU A 97 -7.40 3.89 -3.00
C GLU A 97 -6.17 4.80 -3.11
N ALA A 98 -4.98 4.21 -3.01
CA ALA A 98 -3.73 4.88 -3.32
C ALA A 98 -3.00 4.13 -4.42
N THR A 99 -2.10 4.83 -5.08
CA THR A 99 -1.25 4.27 -6.13
C THR A 99 0.21 4.45 -5.74
N LEU A 100 1.00 3.37 -5.83
CA LEU A 100 2.43 3.42 -5.59
C LEU A 100 3.08 4.37 -6.62
N SER A 101 3.56 5.51 -6.16
CA SER A 101 4.15 6.57 -7.00
C SER A 101 5.65 6.45 -7.09
N ALA A 102 6.32 6.10 -6.00
CA ALA A 102 7.78 6.01 -5.99
C ALA A 102 8.29 4.90 -5.06
N LEU A 103 9.47 4.37 -5.41
CA LEU A 103 10.29 3.51 -4.59
C LEU A 103 11.61 4.23 -4.35
N ASP A 104 12.12 4.18 -3.13
CA ASP A 104 13.47 4.66 -2.86
C ASP A 104 14.48 3.81 -3.63
N SER A 105 15.59 4.42 -4.02
CA SER A 105 16.70 3.73 -4.69
C SER A 105 17.61 2.98 -3.72
N THR A 106 17.42 3.14 -2.42
CA THR A 106 18.28 2.64 -1.36
C THR A 106 17.48 1.85 -0.33
N VAL A 107 18.02 0.71 0.07
CA VAL A 107 17.50 -0.09 1.19
C VAL A 107 18.21 0.35 2.48
N ASP A 108 17.44 0.60 3.53
CA ASP A 108 18.00 0.86 4.85
C ASP A 108 18.74 -0.38 5.37
N SER A 109 20.03 -0.27 5.57
CA SER A 109 20.91 -1.39 5.96
C SER A 109 20.64 -1.90 7.38
N GLY A 110 20.11 -1.06 8.26
CA GLY A 110 19.79 -1.41 9.66
C GLY A 110 18.50 -2.21 9.77
N THR A 111 17.48 -1.81 9.07
CA THR A 111 16.13 -2.42 9.13
C THR A 111 15.86 -3.38 7.98
N ARG A 112 16.65 -3.36 6.92
CA ARG A 112 16.43 -4.08 5.64
C ARG A 112 15.09 -3.76 5.00
N ASN A 113 14.64 -2.53 5.16
CA ASN A 113 13.40 -2.06 4.57
C ASN A 113 13.68 -1.08 3.43
N LEU A 114 12.81 -1.12 2.44
CA LEU A 114 12.73 -0.17 1.34
C LEU A 114 11.64 0.84 1.65
N MET A 115 11.95 2.13 1.52
CA MET A 115 10.96 3.19 1.65
C MET A 115 10.15 3.33 0.36
N LEU A 116 8.85 3.45 0.50
CA LEU A 116 7.90 3.57 -0.58
C LEU A 116 7.03 4.79 -0.37
N ARG A 117 6.56 5.36 -1.46
CA ARG A 117 5.60 6.47 -1.46
C ARG A 117 4.40 6.13 -2.33
N ALA A 118 3.23 6.34 -1.79
CA ALA A 118 1.98 6.19 -2.54
C ALA A 118 1.18 7.49 -2.49
N THR A 119 0.55 7.83 -3.60
CA THR A 119 -0.34 8.98 -3.72
C THR A 119 -1.78 8.53 -3.54
N LEU A 120 -2.53 9.19 -2.66
CA LEU A 120 -3.96 8.97 -2.51
C LEU A 120 -4.72 9.52 -3.71
N LYS A 121 -5.70 8.76 -4.18
CA LYS A 121 -6.57 9.17 -5.28
C LYS A 121 -7.66 10.15 -4.84
N GLU A 122 -8.16 9.96 -3.62
CA GLU A 122 -9.14 10.82 -2.96
C GLU A 122 -8.70 11.04 -1.52
N SER A 123 -8.60 12.28 -1.10
CA SER A 123 -8.08 12.65 0.22
C SER A 123 -9.12 13.31 1.14
N ASP A 124 -10.40 13.32 0.73
CA ASP A 124 -11.46 14.02 1.43
C ASP A 124 -11.57 13.65 2.92
N GLY A 125 -11.30 14.64 3.77
CA GLY A 125 -11.35 14.53 5.21
C GLY A 125 -10.11 13.91 5.86
N ILE A 126 -9.12 13.45 5.09
CA ILE A 126 -7.85 12.96 5.61
C ILE A 126 -6.93 14.16 5.87
N LEU A 127 -6.25 14.13 7.00
CA LEU A 127 -5.27 15.17 7.36
C LEU A 127 -3.87 14.56 7.46
N PRO A 128 -2.84 15.31 7.07
CA PRO A 128 -1.46 14.91 7.30
C PRO A 128 -1.20 14.58 8.77
N GLY A 129 -0.42 13.54 9.02
CA GLY A 129 -0.15 13.02 10.36
C GLY A 129 -1.14 11.97 10.85
N MET A 130 -2.21 11.67 10.11
CA MET A 130 -3.08 10.53 10.43
C MET A 130 -2.36 9.21 10.15
N PHE A 131 -2.61 8.22 11.02
CA PHE A 131 -2.09 6.87 10.82
C PHE A 131 -2.98 6.09 9.85
N ALA A 132 -2.34 5.42 8.87
CA ALA A 132 -3.02 4.61 7.88
C ALA A 132 -2.52 3.15 7.91
N ARG A 133 -3.43 2.21 7.71
CA ARG A 133 -3.12 0.80 7.46
C ARG A 133 -3.21 0.53 5.97
N LEU A 134 -2.15 -0.01 5.42
CA LEU A 134 -2.02 -0.29 3.99
C LEU A 134 -2.15 -1.79 3.73
N VAL A 135 -2.85 -2.13 2.66
CA VAL A 135 -2.91 -3.49 2.12
C VAL A 135 -2.50 -3.43 0.67
N ILE A 136 -1.39 -4.10 0.35
CA ILE A 136 -0.85 -4.17 -1.01
C ILE A 136 -1.02 -5.61 -1.47
N ASP A 137 -1.72 -5.79 -2.58
CA ASP A 137 -1.80 -7.09 -3.24
C ASP A 137 -0.62 -7.21 -4.22
N LEU A 138 0.36 -8.01 -3.85
CA LEU A 138 1.58 -8.23 -4.63
C LEU A 138 1.46 -9.39 -5.60
N ASP A 139 0.48 -10.26 -5.35
CA ASP A 139 0.27 -11.45 -6.18
C ASP A 139 -0.46 -11.08 -7.47
N GLN A 140 0.10 -11.47 -8.59
CA GLN A 140 -0.67 -11.46 -9.83
C GLN A 140 -1.79 -12.50 -9.69
N PRO A 141 -3.03 -12.19 -10.09
CA PRO A 141 -4.12 -13.14 -10.03
C PRO A 141 -3.75 -14.38 -10.86
N MET A 142 -3.43 -15.45 -10.18
CA MET A 142 -3.11 -16.74 -10.78
C MET A 142 -4.37 -17.60 -10.77
N ARG A 143 -4.75 -18.12 -11.93
CA ARG A 143 -5.84 -19.12 -11.99
C ARG A 143 -5.32 -20.42 -11.42
N VAL A 144 -5.83 -20.79 -10.26
CA VAL A 144 -5.49 -22.04 -9.58
C VAL A 144 -6.76 -22.85 -9.35
N VAL A 145 -6.61 -24.15 -9.29
CA VAL A 145 -7.69 -25.04 -8.82
C VAL A 145 -7.76 -24.92 -7.31
N THR A 146 -8.92 -24.68 -6.75
CA THR A 146 -9.13 -24.67 -5.30
C THR A 146 -9.95 -25.88 -4.86
N VAL A 147 -9.65 -26.38 -3.67
CA VAL A 147 -10.43 -27.43 -3.02
C VAL A 147 -10.72 -27.01 -1.58
N PRO A 148 -11.82 -27.45 -0.97
CA PRO A 148 -12.02 -27.28 0.46
C PRO A 148 -10.81 -27.80 1.25
N GLU A 149 -10.39 -27.07 2.27
CA GLU A 149 -9.25 -27.47 3.11
C GLU A 149 -9.41 -28.90 3.65
N THR A 150 -10.64 -29.30 3.94
CA THR A 150 -10.99 -30.65 4.37
C THR A 150 -10.68 -31.73 3.33
N ALA A 151 -10.51 -31.40 2.05
CA ALA A 151 -10.16 -32.37 1.01
C ALA A 151 -8.68 -32.72 0.99
N VAL A 152 -7.83 -31.93 1.65
CA VAL A 152 -6.38 -32.12 1.66
C VAL A 152 -5.97 -32.92 2.89
N SER A 153 -5.23 -34.01 2.66
CA SER A 153 -4.58 -34.79 3.72
C SER A 153 -3.10 -34.40 3.79
N TYR A 154 -2.73 -33.71 4.86
CA TYR A 154 -1.35 -33.27 5.09
C TYR A 154 -0.54 -34.39 5.72
N SER A 155 0.64 -34.68 5.16
CA SER A 155 1.56 -35.68 5.70
C SER A 155 3.02 -35.28 5.52
N LEU A 156 3.91 -35.90 6.29
CA LEU A 156 5.37 -35.70 6.16
C LEU A 156 5.92 -36.13 4.78
N HIS A 157 5.17 -36.93 4.03
CA HIS A 157 5.56 -37.42 2.71
C HIS A 157 4.95 -36.62 1.56
N GLY A 158 4.26 -35.53 1.87
CA GLY A 158 3.58 -34.64 0.93
C GLY A 158 2.06 -34.59 1.13
N ASP A 159 1.48 -33.53 0.61
CA ASP A 159 0.04 -33.30 0.66
C ASP A 159 -0.66 -34.18 -0.37
N THR A 160 -1.79 -34.77 0.02
CA THR A 160 -2.49 -35.74 -0.82
C THR A 160 -3.97 -35.40 -0.88
N VAL A 161 -4.55 -35.51 -2.07
CA VAL A 161 -6.00 -35.47 -2.30
C VAL A 161 -6.47 -36.80 -2.84
N TYR A 162 -7.70 -37.20 -2.51
CA TYR A 162 -8.31 -38.40 -3.07
C TYR A 162 -9.19 -38.02 -4.24
N VAL A 163 -8.72 -38.32 -5.46
CA VAL A 163 -9.45 -38.05 -6.70
C VAL A 163 -10.39 -39.20 -7.00
N LEU A 164 -11.65 -38.88 -7.33
CA LEU A 164 -12.63 -39.84 -7.74
C LEU A 164 -12.48 -40.20 -9.22
N SER A 165 -12.49 -41.48 -9.52
CA SER A 165 -12.50 -42.01 -10.87
C SER A 165 -13.71 -42.93 -11.06
N GLN A 166 -14.52 -42.65 -12.07
CA GLN A 166 -15.68 -43.42 -12.40
C GLN A 166 -15.37 -44.32 -13.60
N SER A 167 -15.45 -45.62 -13.40
CA SER A 167 -15.25 -46.64 -14.45
C SER A 167 -16.28 -47.77 -14.32
N LYS A 168 -16.91 -48.11 -15.43
CA LYS A 168 -17.89 -49.20 -15.53
C LYS A 168 -19.00 -49.16 -14.46
N GLY A 169 -19.50 -47.97 -14.14
CA GLY A 169 -20.56 -47.75 -13.15
C GLY A 169 -20.12 -47.88 -11.68
N GLN A 170 -18.83 -47.98 -11.42
CA GLN A 170 -18.27 -47.99 -10.07
C GLN A 170 -17.38 -46.75 -9.88
N THR A 171 -17.57 -46.07 -8.75
CA THR A 171 -16.73 -44.94 -8.34
C THR A 171 -15.64 -45.45 -7.40
N THR A 172 -14.40 -45.20 -7.74
CA THR A 172 -13.22 -45.53 -6.96
C THR A 172 -12.40 -44.30 -6.69
N VAL A 173 -11.59 -44.31 -5.60
CA VAL A 173 -10.71 -43.18 -5.27
C VAL A 173 -9.24 -43.56 -5.47
N GLN A 174 -8.46 -42.57 -5.87
CA GLN A 174 -7.03 -42.71 -5.99
C GLN A 174 -6.32 -41.56 -5.24
N PRO A 175 -5.39 -41.87 -4.33
CA PRO A 175 -4.59 -40.87 -3.70
C PRO A 175 -3.64 -40.24 -4.77
N ARG A 176 -3.60 -38.93 -4.78
CA ARG A 176 -2.71 -38.16 -5.66
C ARG A 176 -1.96 -37.12 -4.84
N VAL A 177 -0.65 -37.14 -4.93
CA VAL A 177 0.19 -36.13 -4.30
C VAL A 177 0.00 -34.82 -5.04
N VAL A 178 -0.21 -33.75 -4.29
CA VAL A 178 -0.43 -32.40 -4.81
C VAL A 178 0.52 -31.42 -4.12
N LYS A 179 0.74 -30.29 -4.78
CA LYS A 179 1.46 -29.18 -4.18
C LYS A 179 0.43 -28.11 -3.79
N THR A 180 0.28 -27.92 -2.50
CA THR A 180 -0.66 -26.92 -1.96
C THR A 180 -0.04 -25.53 -1.98
N GLY A 181 -0.89 -24.51 -2.09
CA GLY A 181 -0.57 -23.11 -1.99
C GLY A 181 -1.25 -22.47 -0.78
N ALA A 182 -1.62 -21.19 -0.91
CA ALA A 182 -2.30 -20.46 0.14
C ALA A 182 -3.72 -20.99 0.39
N THR A 183 -4.13 -21.01 1.67
CA THR A 183 -5.51 -21.26 2.08
C THR A 183 -6.18 -19.94 2.41
N ARG A 184 -7.37 -19.69 1.82
CA ARG A 184 -8.20 -18.51 2.08
C ARG A 184 -9.66 -18.95 2.15
N ASP A 185 -10.39 -18.46 3.13
CA ASP A 185 -11.84 -18.71 3.30
C ASP A 185 -12.22 -20.21 3.27
N GLY A 186 -11.38 -21.06 3.89
CA GLY A 186 -11.59 -22.51 3.92
C GLY A 186 -11.31 -23.24 2.61
N GLN A 187 -10.74 -22.55 1.60
CA GLN A 187 -10.33 -23.11 0.33
C GLN A 187 -8.80 -23.12 0.21
N THR A 188 -8.23 -24.25 -0.12
CA THR A 188 -6.78 -24.42 -0.36
C THR A 188 -6.50 -24.42 -1.86
N ALA A 189 -5.59 -23.55 -2.29
CA ALA A 189 -5.12 -23.54 -3.67
C ALA A 189 -4.25 -24.78 -3.96
N ILE A 190 -4.45 -25.43 -5.09
CA ILE A 190 -3.61 -26.49 -5.59
C ILE A 190 -2.77 -25.97 -6.75
N LEU A 191 -1.47 -25.90 -6.53
CA LEU A 191 -0.53 -25.36 -7.51
C LEU A 191 -0.17 -26.40 -8.58
N GLU A 192 -0.05 -27.68 -8.17
CA GLU A 192 0.33 -28.78 -9.05
C GLU A 192 -0.38 -30.07 -8.61
N GLY A 193 -0.68 -30.95 -9.56
CA GLY A 193 -1.18 -32.31 -9.28
C GLY A 193 -2.68 -32.51 -9.41
N LEU A 194 -3.49 -31.46 -9.59
CA LEU A 194 -4.94 -31.57 -9.78
C LEU A 194 -5.38 -30.78 -11.00
N LEU A 195 -6.29 -31.34 -11.79
CA LEU A 195 -6.87 -30.67 -12.96
C LEU A 195 -8.23 -30.06 -12.62
N SER A 196 -8.61 -29.03 -13.39
CA SER A 196 -9.96 -28.46 -13.26
C SER A 196 -11.03 -29.51 -13.58
N ASN A 197 -12.14 -29.45 -12.84
CA ASN A 197 -13.28 -30.38 -12.96
C ASN A 197 -13.01 -31.82 -12.52
N GLU A 198 -11.94 -32.10 -11.83
CA GLU A 198 -11.78 -33.40 -11.16
C GLU A 198 -12.56 -33.38 -9.82
N TRP A 199 -13.19 -34.50 -9.52
CA TRP A 199 -13.90 -34.69 -8.27
C TRP A 199 -12.94 -35.14 -7.19
N VAL A 200 -13.01 -34.55 -6.01
CA VAL A 200 -12.18 -34.88 -4.85
C VAL A 200 -13.05 -35.22 -3.64
N ALA A 201 -12.59 -36.15 -2.81
CA ALA A 201 -13.28 -36.48 -1.56
C ALA A 201 -13.02 -35.38 -0.52
N THR A 202 -14.08 -34.79 0.02
CA THR A 202 -14.02 -33.73 1.03
C THR A 202 -14.22 -34.23 2.47
N ALA A 203 -14.67 -35.49 2.64
CA ALA A 203 -14.88 -36.13 3.94
C ALA A 203 -14.50 -37.59 3.90
N GLY A 204 -14.13 -38.13 5.05
CA GLY A 204 -13.88 -39.57 5.21
C GLY A 204 -12.50 -40.06 4.78
N GLN A 205 -11.54 -39.18 4.53
CA GLN A 205 -10.20 -39.49 3.98
C GLN A 205 -9.45 -40.55 4.81
N ASN A 206 -9.64 -40.56 6.13
CA ASN A 206 -9.00 -41.54 7.04
C ASN A 206 -9.39 -42.99 6.79
N LYS A 207 -10.45 -43.22 6.02
CA LYS A 207 -10.94 -44.54 5.64
C LYS A 207 -10.65 -44.92 4.20
N LEU A 208 -10.08 -43.98 3.43
CA LEU A 208 -9.82 -44.15 2.01
C LEU A 208 -8.43 -44.75 1.79
N TYR A 209 -8.37 -45.72 0.88
CA TYR A 209 -7.14 -46.31 0.35
C TYR A 209 -7.23 -46.40 -1.18
N ARG A 210 -6.11 -46.61 -1.84
CA ARG A 210 -6.05 -46.71 -3.30
C ARG A 210 -7.01 -47.76 -3.81
N GLY A 211 -7.95 -47.36 -4.68
CA GLY A 211 -8.94 -48.24 -5.29
C GLY A 211 -10.16 -48.55 -4.40
N ALA A 212 -10.28 -47.89 -3.25
CA ALA A 212 -11.48 -48.04 -2.42
C ALA A 212 -12.73 -47.61 -3.21
N ARG A 213 -13.79 -48.41 -3.12
CA ARG A 213 -15.10 -48.08 -3.69
C ARG A 213 -15.82 -47.11 -2.76
N VAL A 214 -16.36 -46.04 -3.36
CA VAL A 214 -17.07 -44.99 -2.63
C VAL A 214 -18.43 -44.75 -3.25
N THR A 215 -19.36 -44.32 -2.42
CA THR A 215 -20.64 -43.77 -2.85
C THR A 215 -20.57 -42.27 -2.66
N ILE A 216 -20.97 -41.51 -3.66
CA ILE A 216 -21.04 -40.05 -3.57
C ILE A 216 -22.28 -39.71 -2.73
N ASP A 217 -22.08 -38.95 -1.66
CA ASP A 217 -23.14 -38.36 -0.85
C ASP A 217 -23.01 -36.86 -0.86
N ASP A 218 -23.86 -36.20 -1.62
CA ASP A 218 -23.86 -34.74 -1.80
C ASP A 218 -24.60 -33.99 -0.67
N ASN A 219 -25.11 -34.72 0.34
CA ASN A 219 -25.86 -34.09 1.43
C ASN A 219 -25.01 -33.61 2.60
N VAL A 220 -23.69 -33.81 2.55
CA VAL A 220 -22.77 -33.32 3.57
C VAL A 220 -22.56 -31.83 3.34
N LYS A 221 -23.26 -30.99 4.10
CA LYS A 221 -22.96 -29.56 4.18
C LYS A 221 -21.61 -29.38 4.88
N LEU A 222 -20.65 -28.79 4.17
CA LEU A 222 -19.34 -28.37 4.68
C LEU A 222 -19.45 -27.03 5.42
#